data_d1da2627b5a09d562334fdfabe247d2b
#
_entry.id   d1da2627b5a09d562334fdfabe247d2b
#
_cell.length_a   1.000
_cell.length_b   1.000
_cell.length_c   1.000
_cell.angle_alpha   90.00
_cell.angle_beta   90.00
_cell.angle_gamma   90.00
#
_symmetry.space_group_name_H-M   'P 1'
#
loop_
_entity.id
_entity.type
_entity.pdbx_description
1 polymer ?
#
loop_
_entity_poly.entity_id
_entity_poly.type
_entity_poly.pdbx_seq_one_letter_code
_entity_poly.pdbx_strand_id
1 'polypeptide(L)'
;MPGFEIINNKEKKAINKLFSEGGVLFAHGFDKLRKNFYVRNLEKNCSKYFKTKYALAVSSGTAAIKIALKALDVKPGDEVLTQSFNFIATVEAIKDVGAKAIIVNVDKNLNISIDDLKKKITKKTKVLIPVHMLGESGEFKKIIQICKKKKLK
;
A
#
# COMPACT_ATOMS: atom_id res chain seq x y z
N MET A 1 16.78 3.61 -8.18
CA MET A 1 15.55 3.88 -7.42
C MET A 1 15.30 5.38 -7.49
N PRO A 2 14.08 5.82 -7.87
CA PRO A 2 13.75 7.25 -7.85
C PRO A 2 13.90 7.80 -6.43
N GLY A 3 14.42 9.01 -6.31
CA GLY A 3 14.55 9.72 -5.03
C GLY A 3 15.93 9.66 -4.36
N PHE A 4 16.87 8.86 -4.87
CA PHE A 4 18.23 8.87 -4.31
C PHE A 4 18.94 10.23 -4.51
N GLU A 5 18.53 10.97 -5.53
CA GLU A 5 19.10 12.28 -5.89
C GLU A 5 18.85 13.35 -4.82
N ILE A 6 17.80 13.17 -4.01
CA ILE A 6 17.44 14.11 -2.95
C ILE A 6 18.04 13.74 -1.59
N ILE A 7 18.67 12.54 -1.48
CA ILE A 7 19.38 12.12 -0.27
C ILE A 7 20.71 12.85 -0.20
N ASN A 8 20.97 13.57 0.89
CA ASN A 8 22.12 14.44 1.03
C ASN A 8 22.61 14.54 2.49
N ASN A 9 23.34 15.60 2.78
CA ASN A 9 23.91 15.84 4.11
C ASN A 9 22.86 15.99 5.23
N LYS A 10 21.59 16.26 4.94
CA LYS A 10 20.55 16.36 5.97
C LYS A 10 20.25 14.97 6.55
N GLU A 11 20.09 13.97 5.66
CA GLU A 11 19.87 12.59 6.07
C GLU A 11 21.08 12.03 6.81
N LYS A 12 22.31 12.29 6.31
CA LYS A 12 23.55 11.91 6.99
C LYS A 12 23.64 12.49 8.41
N LYS A 13 23.31 13.79 8.58
CA LYS A 13 23.29 14.42 9.91
C LYS A 13 22.23 13.80 10.81
N ALA A 14 21.03 13.49 10.28
CA ALA A 14 19.98 12.85 11.06
C ALA A 14 20.38 11.46 11.55
N ILE A 15 21.03 10.66 10.70
CA ILE A 15 21.54 9.34 11.05
C ILE A 15 22.63 9.45 12.13
N ASN A 16 23.61 10.33 11.95
CA ASN A 16 24.67 10.56 12.93
C ASN A 16 24.11 10.99 14.29
N LYS A 17 23.12 11.87 14.27
CA LYS A 17 22.41 12.29 15.48
C LYS A 17 21.72 11.13 16.18
N LEU A 18 21.06 10.24 15.43
CA LEU A 18 20.43 9.06 15.99
C LEU A 18 21.43 8.20 16.77
N PHE A 19 22.61 7.95 16.19
CA PHE A 19 23.68 7.18 16.88
C PHE A 19 24.23 7.90 18.10
N SER A 20 24.47 9.21 18.06
CA SER A 20 24.97 9.98 19.21
C SER A 20 23.96 10.09 20.36
N GLU A 21 22.69 9.88 20.10
CA GLU A 21 21.60 9.95 21.09
C GLU A 21 21.15 8.57 21.61
N GLY A 22 21.99 7.55 21.54
CA GLY A 22 21.75 6.23 22.10
C GLY A 22 21.55 5.11 21.09
N GLY A 23 21.54 5.40 19.79
CA GLY A 23 21.56 4.39 18.70
C GLY A 23 20.35 3.47 18.63
N VAL A 24 19.18 3.89 19.14
CA VAL A 24 17.95 3.08 19.08
C VAL A 24 17.39 3.13 17.67
N LEU A 25 17.58 2.06 16.90
CA LEU A 25 17.19 1.96 15.48
C LEU A 25 15.76 1.41 15.26
N PHE A 26 15.08 0.98 16.30
CA PHE A 26 13.72 0.43 16.18
C PHE A 26 12.69 1.52 15.90
N ALA A 27 11.72 1.20 15.06
CA ALA A 27 10.63 2.12 14.71
C ALA A 27 9.80 2.51 15.95
N HIS A 28 9.50 1.55 16.82
CA HIS A 28 8.67 1.68 18.00
C HIS A 28 9.34 1.09 19.25
N GLY A 29 8.81 1.41 20.41
CA GLY A 29 9.35 0.97 21.71
C GLY A 29 10.58 1.77 22.16
N PHE A 30 11.17 1.34 23.27
CA PHE A 30 12.39 1.90 23.86
C PHE A 30 12.29 3.41 24.16
N ASP A 31 11.12 3.90 24.53
CA ASP A 31 10.81 5.33 24.67
C ASP A 31 11.70 6.03 25.72
N LYS A 32 12.13 5.30 26.76
CA LYS A 32 13.02 5.83 27.81
C LYS A 32 14.49 5.95 27.36
N LEU A 33 14.86 5.26 26.27
CA LEU A 33 16.25 5.18 25.79
C LEU A 33 16.54 6.09 24.61
N ARG A 34 15.55 6.83 24.10
CA ARG A 34 15.70 7.68 22.92
C ARG A 34 14.96 9.02 23.05
N LYS A 35 15.53 10.03 22.39
CA LYS A 35 14.96 11.39 22.32
C LYS A 35 14.20 11.65 21.01
N ASN A 36 14.57 10.94 19.93
CA ASN A 36 14.00 11.15 18.60
C ASN A 36 13.16 9.95 18.14
N PHE A 37 12.02 10.25 17.55
CA PHE A 37 10.99 9.28 17.13
C PHE A 37 10.68 9.48 15.64
N TYR A 38 11.68 9.34 14.78
CA TYR A 38 11.58 9.66 13.35
C TYR A 38 10.43 8.94 12.66
N VAL A 39 10.25 7.65 12.91
CA VAL A 39 9.16 6.86 12.29
C VAL A 39 7.79 7.33 12.79
N ARG A 40 7.61 7.51 14.10
CA ARG A 40 6.36 8.04 14.66
C ARG A 40 6.03 9.43 14.14
N ASN A 41 7.03 10.29 13.97
CA ASN A 41 6.86 11.61 13.39
C ASN A 41 6.47 11.54 11.92
N LEU A 42 7.05 10.62 11.15
CA LEU A 42 6.64 10.35 9.77
C LEU A 42 5.17 9.90 9.72
N GLU A 43 4.80 8.91 10.51
CA GLU A 43 3.40 8.42 10.61
C GLU A 43 2.42 9.54 10.94
N LYS A 44 2.74 10.36 11.94
CA LYS A 44 1.94 11.53 12.32
C LYS A 44 1.80 12.53 11.18
N ASN A 45 2.89 12.83 10.48
CA ASN A 45 2.88 13.77 9.37
C ASN A 45 2.09 13.22 8.17
N CYS A 46 2.25 11.93 7.85
CA CYS A 46 1.48 11.26 6.80
C CYS A 46 -0.02 11.27 7.13
N SER A 47 -0.38 10.90 8.36
CA SER A 47 -1.77 10.92 8.82
C SER A 47 -2.39 12.33 8.65
N LYS A 48 -1.65 13.38 9.05
CA LYS A 48 -2.09 14.77 8.89
C LYS A 48 -2.21 15.18 7.42
N TYR A 49 -1.21 14.85 6.60
CA TYR A 49 -1.17 15.22 5.19
C TYR A 49 -2.30 14.57 4.39
N PHE A 50 -2.50 13.26 4.57
CA PHE A 50 -3.54 12.50 3.87
C PHE A 50 -4.92 12.58 4.55
N LYS A 51 -5.05 13.33 5.66
CA LYS A 51 -6.29 13.47 6.44
C LYS A 51 -6.88 12.12 6.84
N THR A 52 -6.02 11.17 7.20
CA THR A 52 -6.39 9.86 7.71
C THR A 52 -6.29 9.82 9.23
N LYS A 53 -7.04 8.94 9.87
CA LYS A 53 -6.97 8.80 11.34
C LYS A 53 -5.65 8.19 11.80
N TYR A 54 -5.10 7.29 10.99
CA TYR A 54 -3.86 6.58 11.28
C TYR A 54 -2.98 6.48 10.03
N ALA A 55 -1.68 6.35 10.25
CA ALA A 55 -0.70 5.94 9.27
C ALA A 55 0.27 4.97 9.94
N LEU A 56 0.73 3.97 9.22
CA LEU A 56 1.70 2.98 9.68
C LEU A 56 2.83 2.89 8.67
N ALA A 57 4.05 3.13 9.12
CA ALA A 57 5.23 2.92 8.31
C ALA A 57 5.66 1.45 8.37
N VAL A 58 5.96 0.88 7.23
CA VAL A 58 6.37 -0.52 7.06
C VAL A 58 7.63 -0.61 6.22
N SER A 59 8.28 -1.77 6.19
CA SER A 59 9.58 -1.96 5.55
C SER A 59 9.57 -1.87 4.02
N SER A 60 8.42 -2.07 3.38
CA SER A 60 8.29 -2.04 1.91
C SER A 60 6.84 -1.86 1.47
N GLY A 61 6.64 -1.48 0.19
CA GLY A 61 5.32 -1.46 -0.42
C GLY A 61 4.64 -2.84 -0.46
N THR A 62 5.41 -3.90 -0.69
CA THR A 62 4.89 -5.28 -0.63
C THR A 62 4.35 -5.62 0.76
N ALA A 63 5.09 -5.27 1.82
CA ALA A 63 4.63 -5.43 3.19
C ALA A 63 3.37 -4.60 3.46
N ALA A 64 3.28 -3.38 2.93
CA ALA A 64 2.10 -2.53 3.06
C ALA A 64 0.84 -3.19 2.46
N ILE A 65 0.93 -3.71 1.24
CA ILE A 65 -0.19 -4.40 0.58
C ILE A 65 -0.61 -5.65 1.39
N LYS A 66 0.35 -6.46 1.82
CA LYS A 66 0.10 -7.67 2.61
C LYS A 66 -0.60 -7.35 3.94
N ILE A 67 -0.13 -6.34 4.66
CA ILE A 67 -0.74 -5.89 5.92
C ILE A 67 -2.14 -5.33 5.69
N ALA A 68 -2.34 -4.53 4.63
CA ALA A 68 -3.66 -4.02 4.27
C ALA A 68 -4.66 -5.14 3.97
N LEU A 69 -4.26 -6.16 3.21
CA LEU A 69 -5.11 -7.32 2.93
C LEU A 69 -5.48 -8.09 4.20
N LYS A 70 -4.52 -8.31 5.10
CA LYS A 70 -4.78 -8.92 6.41
C LYS A 70 -5.70 -8.07 7.28
N ALA A 71 -5.52 -6.76 7.30
CA ALA A 71 -6.38 -5.83 8.05
C ALA A 71 -7.82 -5.80 7.51
N LEU A 72 -8.02 -6.11 6.22
CA LEU A 72 -9.33 -6.32 5.59
C LEU A 72 -9.87 -7.74 5.79
N ASP A 73 -9.24 -8.55 6.62
CA ASP A 73 -9.61 -9.94 6.94
C ASP A 73 -9.68 -10.84 5.69
N VAL A 74 -8.80 -10.62 4.72
CA VAL A 74 -8.65 -11.49 3.54
C VAL A 74 -8.09 -12.83 3.98
N LYS A 75 -8.74 -13.92 3.55
CA LYS A 75 -8.46 -15.30 3.96
C LYS A 75 -8.21 -16.22 2.77
N PRO A 76 -7.65 -17.41 2.99
CA PRO A 76 -7.58 -18.44 1.97
C PRO A 76 -8.96 -18.72 1.35
N GLY A 77 -9.00 -18.75 0.02
CA GLY A 77 -10.23 -18.92 -0.76
C GLY A 77 -10.94 -17.64 -1.18
N ASP A 78 -10.63 -16.48 -0.57
CA ASP A 78 -11.09 -15.19 -1.04
C ASP A 78 -10.43 -14.83 -2.37
N GLU A 79 -11.13 -14.03 -3.18
CA GLU A 79 -10.60 -13.49 -4.43
C GLU A 79 -10.27 -12.01 -4.26
N VAL A 80 -9.07 -11.63 -4.71
CA VAL A 80 -8.61 -10.25 -4.78
C VAL A 80 -8.33 -9.89 -6.23
N LEU A 81 -9.01 -8.88 -6.74
CA LEU A 81 -8.81 -8.41 -8.11
C LEU A 81 -7.70 -7.38 -8.18
N THR A 82 -6.87 -7.47 -9.22
CA THR A 82 -5.89 -6.44 -9.58
C THR A 82 -5.71 -6.43 -11.09
N GLN A 83 -5.15 -5.35 -11.63
CA GLN A 83 -4.94 -5.22 -13.08
C GLN A 83 -3.74 -6.02 -13.58
N SER A 84 -3.75 -6.38 -14.89
CA SER A 84 -2.70 -7.16 -15.55
C SER A 84 -1.39 -6.40 -15.69
N PHE A 85 -1.44 -5.10 -15.98
CA PHE A 85 -0.26 -4.25 -16.03
C PHE A 85 0.04 -3.69 -14.65
N ASN A 86 0.91 -4.38 -13.92
CA ASN A 86 1.19 -4.13 -12.52
C ASN A 86 2.57 -4.67 -12.12
N PHE A 87 3.13 -4.18 -11.03
CA PHE A 87 4.31 -4.77 -10.43
C PHE A 87 3.96 -6.08 -9.72
N ILE A 88 4.79 -7.10 -9.90
CA ILE A 88 4.52 -8.46 -9.41
C ILE A 88 4.24 -8.54 -7.90
N ALA A 89 4.80 -7.63 -7.12
CA ALA A 89 4.62 -7.59 -5.67
C ALA A 89 3.15 -7.55 -5.21
N THR A 90 2.25 -6.97 -6.03
CA THR A 90 0.81 -6.98 -5.72
C THR A 90 0.25 -8.39 -5.75
N VAL A 91 0.61 -9.18 -6.78
CA VAL A 91 0.18 -10.58 -6.92
C VAL A 91 0.80 -11.46 -5.84
N GLU A 92 2.08 -11.25 -5.54
CA GLU A 92 2.78 -11.96 -4.46
C GLU A 92 2.13 -11.70 -3.10
N ALA A 93 1.84 -10.44 -2.77
CA ALA A 93 1.18 -10.09 -1.53
C ALA A 93 -0.22 -10.73 -1.39
N ILE A 94 -0.98 -10.84 -2.49
CA ILE A 94 -2.28 -11.53 -2.51
C ILE A 94 -2.09 -13.03 -2.24
N LYS A 95 -1.12 -13.67 -2.89
CA LYS A 95 -0.82 -15.10 -2.69
C LYS A 95 -0.32 -15.39 -1.28
N ASP A 96 0.50 -14.50 -0.74
CA ASP A 96 1.07 -14.62 0.61
C ASP A 96 0.02 -14.61 1.74
N VAL A 97 -1.12 -13.99 1.52
CA VAL A 97 -2.25 -14.05 2.48
C VAL A 97 -3.18 -15.25 2.21
N GLY A 98 -2.83 -16.11 1.25
CA GLY A 98 -3.59 -17.31 0.87
C GLY A 98 -4.76 -17.04 -0.06
N ALA A 99 -4.94 -15.80 -0.54
CA ALA A 99 -6.02 -15.43 -1.45
C ALA A 99 -5.69 -15.75 -2.91
N LYS A 100 -6.73 -15.81 -3.75
CA LYS A 100 -6.59 -15.99 -5.19
C LYS A 100 -6.51 -14.65 -5.88
N ALA A 101 -5.41 -14.37 -6.58
CA ALA A 101 -5.28 -13.20 -7.43
C ALA A 101 -6.10 -13.39 -8.71
N ILE A 102 -7.04 -12.50 -8.96
CA ILE A 102 -7.83 -12.45 -10.19
C ILE A 102 -7.35 -11.27 -11.02
N ILE A 103 -6.78 -11.57 -12.17
CA ILE A 103 -6.17 -10.56 -13.04
C ILE A 103 -7.24 -9.96 -13.95
N VAL A 104 -7.39 -8.65 -13.90
CA VAL A 104 -8.30 -7.85 -14.73
C VAL A 104 -7.49 -7.19 -15.84
N ASN A 105 -7.99 -7.22 -17.07
CA ASN A 105 -7.33 -6.58 -18.19
C ASN A 105 -7.24 -5.06 -17.99
N VAL A 106 -6.31 -4.42 -18.67
CA VAL A 106 -6.21 -2.96 -18.75
C VAL A 106 -6.85 -2.42 -20.02
N ASP A 107 -7.23 -1.14 -19.98
CA ASP A 107 -7.65 -0.38 -21.14
C ASP A 107 -6.43 0.17 -21.92
N LYS A 108 -6.69 0.95 -22.99
CA LYS A 108 -5.66 1.57 -23.82
C LYS A 108 -4.76 2.57 -23.07
N ASN A 109 -5.18 3.05 -21.92
CA ASN A 109 -4.44 3.98 -21.07
C ASN A 109 -3.73 3.25 -19.91
N LEU A 110 -3.65 1.93 -19.94
CA LEU A 110 -3.05 1.07 -18.91
C LEU A 110 -3.77 1.12 -17.56
N ASN A 111 -5.00 1.66 -17.53
CA ASN A 111 -5.86 1.61 -16.35
C ASN A 111 -6.68 0.34 -16.35
N ILE A 112 -7.22 -0.04 -15.19
CA ILE A 112 -8.07 -1.23 -15.08
C ILE A 112 -9.30 -1.10 -15.98
N SER A 113 -9.56 -2.10 -16.81
CA SER A 113 -10.74 -2.16 -17.69
C SER A 113 -12.01 -2.34 -16.86
N ILE A 114 -12.91 -1.36 -16.93
CA ILE A 114 -14.18 -1.41 -16.20
C ILE A 114 -15.07 -2.56 -16.66
N ASP A 115 -15.05 -2.88 -17.96
CA ASP A 115 -15.91 -3.94 -18.51
C ASP A 115 -15.39 -5.32 -18.11
N ASP A 116 -14.09 -5.54 -18.14
CA ASP A 116 -13.49 -6.78 -17.69
C ASP A 116 -13.61 -6.95 -16.16
N LEU A 117 -13.43 -5.85 -15.41
CA LEU A 117 -13.65 -5.83 -13.96
C LEU A 117 -15.05 -6.34 -13.59
N LYS A 118 -16.10 -5.82 -14.25
CA LYS A 118 -17.48 -6.24 -13.99
C LYS A 118 -17.70 -7.72 -14.24
N LYS A 119 -17.06 -8.29 -15.28
CA LYS A 119 -17.17 -9.70 -15.66
C LYS A 119 -16.48 -10.62 -14.66
N LYS A 120 -15.39 -10.14 -14.04
CA LYS A 120 -14.53 -10.96 -13.14
C LYS A 120 -14.94 -10.92 -11.67
N ILE A 121 -15.84 -10.04 -11.28
CA ILE A 121 -16.36 -10.01 -9.91
C ILE A 121 -17.24 -11.23 -9.67
N THR A 122 -16.93 -12.02 -8.66
CA THR A 122 -17.70 -13.18 -8.20
C THR A 122 -18.23 -12.99 -6.77
N LYS A 123 -18.95 -13.97 -6.24
CA LYS A 123 -19.36 -13.99 -4.83
C LYS A 123 -18.18 -14.14 -3.84
N LYS A 124 -17.03 -14.61 -4.31
CA LYS A 124 -15.79 -14.77 -3.52
C LYS A 124 -14.92 -13.52 -3.55
N THR A 125 -15.21 -12.58 -4.43
CA THR A 125 -14.44 -11.34 -4.54
C THR A 125 -14.64 -10.48 -3.29
N LYS A 126 -13.55 -10.15 -2.63
CA LYS A 126 -13.53 -9.38 -1.38
C LYS A 126 -12.88 -8.01 -1.53
N VAL A 127 -11.78 -7.95 -2.27
CA VAL A 127 -10.96 -6.74 -2.42
C VAL A 127 -10.66 -6.48 -3.89
N LEU A 128 -10.58 -5.19 -4.24
CA LEU A 128 -10.04 -4.72 -5.50
C LEU A 128 -8.83 -3.82 -5.21
N ILE A 129 -7.69 -4.12 -5.85
CA ILE A 129 -6.47 -3.31 -5.80
C ILE A 129 -6.25 -2.70 -7.18
N PRO A 130 -6.76 -1.49 -7.44
CA PRO A 130 -6.43 -0.75 -8.65
C PRO A 130 -5.01 -0.16 -8.50
N VAL A 131 -4.28 -0.06 -9.59
CA VAL A 131 -2.96 0.55 -9.62
C VAL A 131 -2.98 1.76 -10.56
N HIS A 132 -2.59 2.90 -10.05
CA HIS A 132 -2.50 4.14 -10.82
C HIS A 132 -1.15 4.19 -11.55
N MET A 133 -1.07 3.49 -12.69
CA MET A 133 0.15 3.41 -13.47
C MET A 133 0.59 4.80 -13.93
N LEU A 134 1.87 5.11 -13.71
CA LEU A 134 2.47 6.41 -14.04
C LEU A 134 1.73 7.63 -13.47
N GLY A 135 0.94 7.42 -12.41
CA GLY A 135 0.15 8.48 -11.77
C GLY A 135 -1.22 8.74 -12.42
N GLU A 136 -1.59 7.99 -13.45
CA GLU A 136 -2.90 8.09 -14.10
C GLU A 136 -3.98 7.36 -13.30
N SER A 137 -5.08 8.04 -12.94
CA SER A 137 -6.11 7.47 -12.06
C SER A 137 -7.30 6.84 -12.80
N GLY A 138 -7.37 7.00 -14.10
CA GLY A 138 -8.45 6.45 -14.93
C GLY A 138 -9.86 6.81 -14.42
N GLU A 139 -10.80 5.89 -14.61
CA GLU A 139 -12.21 6.07 -14.22
C GLU A 139 -12.47 5.76 -12.74
N PHE A 140 -11.65 6.32 -11.83
CA PHE A 140 -11.68 6.00 -10.40
C PHE A 140 -13.06 6.15 -9.76
N LYS A 141 -13.86 7.15 -10.18
CA LYS A 141 -15.24 7.32 -9.68
C LYS A 141 -16.11 6.11 -10.00
N LYS A 142 -16.00 5.53 -11.20
CA LYS A 142 -16.72 4.32 -11.59
C LYS A 142 -16.28 3.10 -10.79
N ILE A 143 -14.95 2.98 -10.55
CA ILE A 143 -14.41 1.91 -9.70
C ILE A 143 -15.02 1.95 -8.30
N ILE A 144 -15.04 3.13 -7.66
CA ILE A 144 -15.67 3.31 -6.34
C ILE A 144 -17.17 2.92 -6.35
N GLN A 145 -17.90 3.33 -7.38
CA GLN A 145 -19.33 2.98 -7.49
C GLN A 145 -19.54 1.46 -7.59
N ILE A 146 -18.69 0.77 -8.38
CA ILE A 146 -18.73 -0.70 -8.50
C ILE A 146 -18.42 -1.35 -7.16
N CYS A 147 -17.36 -0.91 -6.48
CA CYS A 147 -16.97 -1.43 -5.18
C CYS A 147 -18.10 -1.27 -4.15
N LYS A 148 -18.73 -0.08 -4.07
CA LYS A 148 -19.86 0.16 -3.18
C LYS A 148 -21.04 -0.77 -3.50
N LYS A 149 -21.45 -0.86 -4.78
CA LYS A 149 -22.56 -1.72 -5.23
C LYS A 149 -22.32 -3.20 -4.94
N LYS A 150 -21.07 -3.64 -5.09
CA LYS A 150 -20.67 -5.05 -4.91
C LYS A 150 -20.12 -5.34 -3.49
N LYS A 151 -20.11 -4.34 -2.59
CA LYS A 151 -19.59 -4.42 -1.21
C LYS A 151 -18.12 -4.87 -1.15
N LEU A 152 -17.33 -4.51 -2.18
CA LEU A 152 -15.88 -4.74 -2.19
C LEU A 152 -15.15 -3.68 -1.34
N LYS A 153 -14.00 -4.09 -0.82
CA LYS A 153 -13.02 -3.21 -0.15
C LYS A 153 -11.94 -2.78 -1.11
#